data_a4b4dac1fa79798ef2cf20cdbe47ad26
#
_entry.id   a4b4dac1fa79798ef2cf20cdbe47ad26
#
_cell.length_a   1.000
_cell.length_b   1.000
_cell.length_c   1.000
_cell.angle_alpha   90.00
_cell.angle_beta   90.00
_cell.angle_gamma   90.00
#
_symmetry.space_group_name_H-M   'P 1'
#
loop_
_entity.id
_entity.type
_entity.pdbx_description
1 polymer ?
#
loop_
_entity_poly.entity_id
_entity_poly.type
_entity_poly.pdbx_seq_one_letter_code
_entity_poly.pdbx_strand_id
1 'polypeptide(L)'
;ADTHGRAFLRLLNPNSVETLMVAEGTLKPAATKILDTSCIIDGRIQNLLDTGFIEGQFLVPQFVLEELQQVADASNDRKRVRGRRGLDILNQMKEDYPDRIAIHPADYDEPMTVDAKLVRLAAEINGTLLTNDFNLSKVATLQKVPVLNVNDLAQAVRLSYLPGDSFEVKILKT
;
A
#
# COMPACT_ATOMS: atom_id res chain seq x y z
N ALA A 1 -28.43 -12.33 -13.67
CA ALA A 1 -28.27 -11.81 -12.30
C ALA A 1 -28.11 -12.97 -11.34
N ASP A 2 -27.05 -12.96 -10.56
CA ASP A 2 -26.77 -14.00 -9.59
C ASP A 2 -27.63 -13.80 -8.33
N THR A 3 -28.81 -14.35 -8.33
CA THR A 3 -29.73 -14.35 -7.17
C THR A 3 -29.18 -15.13 -5.97
N HIS A 4 -28.30 -16.11 -6.20
CA HIS A 4 -27.68 -16.89 -5.14
C HIS A 4 -26.60 -16.08 -4.39
N GLY A 5 -25.79 -15.28 -5.09
CA GLY A 5 -24.81 -14.39 -4.49
C GLY A 5 -25.43 -13.35 -3.58
N ARG A 6 -26.55 -12.76 -4.00
CA ARG A 6 -27.32 -11.79 -3.17
C ARG A 6 -27.88 -12.43 -1.92
N ALA A 7 -28.45 -13.63 -2.01
CA ALA A 7 -28.99 -14.35 -0.86
C ALA A 7 -27.90 -14.73 0.13
N PHE A 8 -26.73 -15.16 -0.38
CA PHE A 8 -25.56 -15.51 0.44
C PHE A 8 -25.01 -14.29 1.19
N LEU A 9 -24.83 -13.15 0.51
CA LEU A 9 -24.35 -11.92 1.13
C LEU A 9 -25.33 -11.38 2.19
N ARG A 10 -26.64 -11.51 1.97
CA ARG A 10 -27.66 -11.19 2.98
C ARG A 10 -27.57 -12.07 4.23
N LEU A 11 -27.24 -13.35 4.07
CA LEU A 11 -27.01 -14.26 5.19
C LEU A 11 -25.78 -13.91 6.00
N LEU A 12 -24.69 -13.43 5.32
CA LEU A 12 -23.46 -13.00 5.98
C LEU A 12 -23.61 -11.67 6.70
N ASN A 13 -24.28 -10.71 6.08
CA ASN A 13 -24.48 -9.37 6.62
C ASN A 13 -25.79 -8.74 6.09
N PRO A 14 -26.95 -9.18 6.58
CA PRO A 14 -28.26 -8.82 6.02
C PRO A 14 -28.58 -7.32 6.11
N ASN A 15 -27.93 -6.60 7.02
CA ASN A 15 -28.18 -5.17 7.25
C ASN A 15 -27.18 -4.26 6.54
N SER A 16 -26.24 -4.80 5.76
CA SER A 16 -25.22 -4.02 5.07
C SER A 16 -25.72 -3.59 3.69
N VAL A 17 -26.06 -2.32 3.56
CA VAL A 17 -26.38 -1.69 2.28
C VAL A 17 -25.16 -1.73 1.35
N GLU A 18 -23.97 -1.49 1.89
CA GLU A 18 -22.72 -1.56 1.15
C GLU A 18 -22.49 -2.93 0.50
N THR A 19 -22.70 -4.01 1.25
CA THR A 19 -22.58 -5.38 0.75
C THR A 19 -23.54 -5.64 -0.41
N LEU A 20 -24.78 -5.15 -0.32
CA LEU A 20 -25.77 -5.28 -1.39
C LEU A 20 -25.35 -4.46 -2.64
N MET A 21 -24.87 -3.24 -2.46
CA MET A 21 -24.44 -2.39 -3.56
C MET A 21 -23.22 -2.98 -4.29
N VAL A 22 -22.29 -3.60 -3.58
CA VAL A 22 -21.17 -4.35 -4.20
C VAL A 22 -21.70 -5.54 -5.02
N ALA A 23 -22.61 -6.32 -4.44
CA ALA A 23 -23.22 -7.46 -5.14
C ALA A 23 -24.01 -7.06 -6.39
N GLU A 24 -24.63 -5.89 -6.37
CA GLU A 24 -25.39 -5.33 -7.50
C GLU A 24 -24.51 -4.62 -8.55
N GLY A 25 -23.20 -4.48 -8.27
CA GLY A 25 -22.26 -3.78 -9.15
C GLY A 25 -22.40 -2.26 -9.16
N THR A 26 -23.18 -1.69 -8.24
CA THR A 26 -23.33 -0.23 -8.08
C THR A 26 -22.22 0.40 -7.26
N LEU A 27 -21.54 -0.39 -6.45
CA LEU A 27 -20.37 0.02 -5.66
C LEU A 27 -19.21 -0.93 -5.91
N LYS A 28 -18.02 -0.40 -6.20
CA LYS A 28 -16.80 -1.19 -6.28
C LYS A 28 -16.08 -1.15 -4.94
N PRO A 29 -15.67 -2.32 -4.40
CA PRO A 29 -14.82 -2.33 -3.21
C PRO A 29 -13.47 -1.65 -3.51
N ALA A 30 -12.86 -1.07 -2.49
CA ALA A 30 -11.50 -0.52 -2.63
C ALA A 30 -10.52 -1.63 -3.02
N ALA A 31 -9.68 -1.36 -4.01
CA ALA A 31 -8.68 -2.31 -4.45
C ALA A 31 -7.66 -2.60 -3.33
N THR A 32 -7.23 -3.85 -3.23
CA THR A 32 -6.14 -4.24 -2.32
C THR A 32 -4.84 -3.55 -2.72
N LYS A 33 -4.15 -2.92 -1.76
CA LYS A 33 -2.87 -2.27 -1.97
C LYS A 33 -1.75 -3.23 -1.61
N ILE A 34 -0.81 -3.42 -2.52
CA ILE A 34 0.37 -4.26 -2.31
C ILE A 34 1.53 -3.32 -1.99
N LEU A 35 2.13 -3.52 -0.82
CA LEU A 35 3.21 -2.68 -0.32
C LEU A 35 4.57 -3.17 -0.83
N ASP A 36 5.31 -2.25 -1.42
CA ASP A 36 6.72 -2.42 -1.73
C ASP A 36 7.62 -2.04 -0.54
N THR A 37 8.81 -2.61 -0.48
CA THR A 37 9.84 -2.35 0.52
C THR A 37 10.13 -0.86 0.70
N SER A 38 10.25 -0.11 -0.40
CA SER A 38 10.53 1.33 -0.38
C SER A 38 9.48 2.13 0.36
N CYS A 39 8.22 1.78 0.18
CA CYS A 39 7.08 2.43 0.82
C CYS A 39 7.01 2.13 2.32
N ILE A 40 7.33 0.89 2.71
CA ILE A 40 7.36 0.50 4.14
C ILE A 40 8.48 1.23 4.86
N ILE A 41 9.69 1.24 4.29
CA ILE A 41 10.86 1.93 4.88
C ILE A 41 10.63 3.44 4.99
N ASP A 42 9.98 4.05 4.01
CA ASP A 42 9.59 5.46 4.03
C ASP A 42 8.71 5.80 5.23
N GLY A 43 7.74 4.96 5.53
CA GLY A 43 6.90 5.02 6.74
C GLY A 43 5.74 6.00 6.67
N ARG A 44 5.65 6.88 5.67
CA ARG A 44 4.53 7.83 5.55
C ARG A 44 3.18 7.16 5.34
N ILE A 45 3.17 5.91 4.86
CA ILE A 45 1.95 5.12 4.72
C ILE A 45 1.22 4.92 6.04
N GLN A 46 1.93 4.76 7.14
CA GLN A 46 1.35 4.67 8.48
C GLN A 46 0.56 5.95 8.81
N ASN A 47 1.16 7.12 8.59
CA ASN A 47 0.49 8.39 8.81
C ASN A 47 -0.75 8.57 7.91
N LEU A 48 -0.70 8.07 6.67
CA LEU A 48 -1.85 8.10 5.76
C LEU A 48 -3.00 7.21 6.25
N LEU A 49 -2.70 6.05 6.80
CA LEU A 49 -3.70 5.17 7.43
C LEU A 49 -4.39 5.90 8.59
N ASP A 50 -3.64 6.61 9.41
CA ASP A 50 -4.17 7.37 10.56
C ASP A 50 -5.11 8.50 10.14
N THR A 51 -4.94 9.07 8.95
CA THR A 51 -5.84 10.10 8.42
C THR A 51 -7.17 9.57 7.93
N GLY A 52 -7.27 8.29 7.62
CA GLY A 52 -8.46 7.68 7.01
C GLY A 52 -8.63 7.97 5.51
N PHE A 53 -7.71 8.69 4.85
CA PHE A 53 -7.81 8.96 3.40
C PHE A 53 -7.56 7.74 2.52
N ILE A 54 -6.82 6.75 3.00
CA ILE A 54 -6.52 5.55 2.24
C ILE A 54 -7.33 4.37 2.77
N GLU A 55 -8.11 3.77 1.89
CA GLU A 55 -9.05 2.71 2.24
C GLU A 55 -8.58 1.34 1.75
N GLY A 56 -9.30 0.29 2.19
CA GLY A 56 -9.12 -1.08 1.75
C GLY A 56 -8.05 -1.84 2.49
N GLN A 57 -7.74 -3.01 1.96
CA GLN A 57 -6.75 -3.94 2.52
C GLN A 57 -5.35 -3.63 2.00
N PHE A 58 -4.37 -3.86 2.85
CA PHE A 58 -2.95 -3.76 2.54
C PHE A 58 -2.32 -5.13 2.63
N LEU A 59 -1.60 -5.49 1.60
CA LEU A 59 -0.96 -6.77 1.46
C LEU A 59 0.55 -6.58 1.44
N VAL A 60 1.24 -7.30 2.31
CA VAL A 60 2.70 -7.41 2.31
C VAL A 60 3.05 -8.82 1.84
N PRO A 61 3.58 -8.99 0.63
CA PRO A 61 4.02 -10.30 0.19
C PRO A 61 5.16 -10.84 1.05
N GLN A 62 5.24 -12.15 1.20
CA GLN A 62 6.30 -12.80 1.97
C GLN A 62 7.68 -12.44 1.41
N PHE A 63 7.84 -12.37 0.09
CA PHE A 63 9.11 -12.00 -0.54
C PHE A 63 9.53 -10.53 -0.27
N VAL A 64 8.58 -9.62 -0.01
CA VAL A 64 8.88 -8.25 0.46
C VAL A 64 9.36 -8.27 1.91
N LEU A 65 8.73 -9.08 2.76
CA LEU A 65 9.17 -9.24 4.15
C LEU A 65 10.59 -9.81 4.21
N GLU A 66 10.91 -10.79 3.37
CA GLU A 66 12.25 -11.37 3.25
C GLU A 66 13.29 -10.34 2.79
N GLU A 67 12.93 -9.50 1.82
CA GLU A 67 13.78 -8.40 1.39
C GLU A 67 14.06 -7.40 2.53
N LEU A 68 13.03 -7.02 3.29
CA LEU A 68 13.19 -6.17 4.49
C LEU A 68 14.14 -6.80 5.51
N GLN A 69 14.01 -8.10 5.75
CA GLN A 69 14.89 -8.84 6.67
C GLN A 69 16.33 -8.84 6.16
N GLN A 70 16.54 -9.07 4.86
CA GLN A 70 17.87 -9.00 4.25
C GLN A 70 18.50 -7.60 4.39
N VAL A 71 17.72 -6.56 4.22
CA VAL A 71 18.17 -5.17 4.43
C VAL A 71 18.49 -4.91 5.90
N ALA A 72 17.69 -5.43 6.84
CA ALA A 72 17.90 -5.32 8.28
C ALA A 72 19.15 -6.07 8.78
N ASP A 73 19.58 -7.10 8.05
CA ASP A 73 20.77 -7.91 8.35
C ASP A 73 22.00 -7.50 7.53
N ALA A 74 21.89 -6.46 6.71
CA ALA A 74 22.98 -5.99 5.87
C ALA A 74 24.21 -5.56 6.69
N SER A 75 25.40 -5.78 6.15
CA SER A 75 26.67 -5.34 6.76
C SER A 75 26.81 -3.82 6.79
N ASN A 76 26.20 -3.13 5.84
CA ASN A 76 26.19 -1.68 5.76
C ASN A 76 25.24 -1.10 6.80
N ASP A 77 25.74 -0.25 7.70
CA ASP A 77 24.98 0.31 8.83
C ASP A 77 23.74 1.10 8.39
N ARG A 78 23.84 1.90 7.32
CA ARG A 78 22.71 2.68 6.82
C ARG A 78 21.58 1.78 6.30
N LYS A 79 21.92 0.73 5.56
CA LYS A 79 20.96 -0.25 5.08
C LYS A 79 20.31 -0.98 6.24
N ARG A 80 21.12 -1.44 7.20
CA ARG A 80 20.62 -2.16 8.39
C ARG A 80 19.64 -1.32 9.20
N VAL A 81 19.95 -0.06 9.47
CA VAL A 81 19.06 0.86 10.19
C VAL A 81 17.74 1.06 9.42
N ARG A 82 17.81 1.24 8.11
CA ARG A 82 16.60 1.38 7.29
C ARG A 82 15.73 0.13 7.27
N GLY A 83 16.34 -1.04 7.14
CA GLY A 83 15.62 -2.32 7.18
C GLY A 83 14.94 -2.57 8.52
N ARG A 84 15.62 -2.33 9.63
CA ARG A 84 15.05 -2.45 10.97
C ARG A 84 13.90 -1.48 11.18
N ARG A 85 14.06 -0.23 10.76
CA ARG A 85 12.97 0.75 10.79
C ARG A 85 11.76 0.26 10.01
N GLY A 86 11.95 -0.30 8.81
CA GLY A 86 10.86 -0.85 8.01
C GLY A 86 10.12 -1.98 8.72
N LEU A 87 10.84 -2.90 9.35
CA LEU A 87 10.25 -3.97 10.15
C LEU A 87 9.45 -3.44 11.35
N ASP A 88 9.98 -2.44 12.06
CA ASP A 88 9.30 -1.80 13.19
C ASP A 88 8.00 -1.11 12.74
N ILE A 89 8.05 -0.38 11.63
CA ILE A 89 6.87 0.26 11.04
C ILE A 89 5.82 -0.77 10.65
N LEU A 90 6.23 -1.86 9.99
CA LEU A 90 5.30 -2.91 9.59
C LEU A 90 4.65 -3.58 10.78
N ASN A 91 5.41 -3.87 11.85
CA ASN A 91 4.88 -4.41 13.10
C ASN A 91 3.85 -3.46 13.71
N GLN A 92 4.17 -2.18 13.79
CA GLN A 92 3.25 -1.18 14.33
C GLN A 92 1.97 -1.07 13.51
N MET A 93 2.08 -1.06 12.17
CA MET A 93 0.91 -1.06 11.30
C MET A 93 0.01 -2.28 11.51
N LYS A 94 0.61 -3.45 11.72
CA LYS A 94 -0.16 -4.69 12.01
C LYS A 94 -0.85 -4.65 13.38
N GLU A 95 -0.23 -4.04 14.37
CA GLU A 95 -0.83 -3.86 15.70
C GLU A 95 -1.98 -2.86 15.67
N ASP A 96 -1.79 -1.73 15.00
CA ASP A 96 -2.79 -0.65 14.94
C ASP A 96 -3.97 -0.99 14.01
N TYR A 97 -3.71 -1.76 12.94
CA TYR A 97 -4.67 -2.09 11.89
C TYR A 97 -4.70 -3.59 11.57
N PRO A 98 -4.99 -4.47 12.55
CA PRO A 98 -4.89 -5.92 12.38
C PRO A 98 -5.79 -6.47 11.28
N ASP A 99 -6.95 -5.83 11.06
CA ASP A 99 -7.93 -6.26 10.05
C ASP A 99 -7.61 -5.71 8.64
N ARG A 100 -6.63 -4.83 8.52
CA ARG A 100 -6.29 -4.16 7.25
C ARG A 100 -4.94 -4.54 6.68
N ILE A 101 -4.01 -5.04 7.51
CA ILE A 101 -2.65 -5.40 7.11
C ILE A 101 -2.50 -6.92 7.14
N ALA A 102 -2.24 -7.53 6.00
CA ALA A 102 -2.04 -8.97 5.89
C ALA A 102 -0.69 -9.30 5.25
N ILE A 103 -0.03 -10.33 5.78
CA ILE A 103 1.12 -10.96 5.12
C ILE A 103 0.58 -12.02 4.16
N HIS A 104 1.00 -11.97 2.91
CA HIS A 104 0.55 -12.89 1.88
C HIS A 104 1.66 -13.89 1.53
N PRO A 105 1.39 -15.19 1.58
CA PRO A 105 2.41 -16.22 1.39
C PRO A 105 2.80 -16.46 -0.07
N ALA A 106 2.23 -15.72 -1.02
CA ALA A 106 2.54 -15.91 -2.43
C ALA A 106 4.03 -15.75 -2.70
N ASP A 107 4.55 -16.69 -3.43
CA ASP A 107 5.87 -16.65 -4.04
C ASP A 107 5.79 -17.34 -5.41
N TYR A 108 6.82 -17.19 -6.20
CA TYR A 108 6.91 -17.72 -7.56
C TYR A 108 8.14 -18.62 -7.68
N ASP A 109 7.94 -19.82 -8.16
CA ASP A 109 9.00 -20.82 -8.33
C ASP A 109 10.03 -20.44 -9.41
N GLU A 110 9.66 -19.51 -10.27
CA GLU A 110 10.54 -18.99 -11.31
C GLU A 110 11.52 -17.96 -10.73
N PRO A 111 12.78 -17.92 -11.21
CA PRO A 111 13.73 -16.90 -10.78
C PRO A 111 13.28 -15.53 -11.29
N MET A 112 12.71 -14.75 -10.39
CA MET A 112 12.21 -13.40 -10.66
C MET A 112 12.76 -12.42 -9.63
N THR A 113 12.94 -11.16 -10.05
CA THR A 113 13.24 -10.07 -9.12
C THR A 113 12.01 -9.77 -8.25
N VAL A 114 12.21 -9.17 -7.08
CA VAL A 114 11.12 -8.73 -6.21
C VAL A 114 10.17 -7.79 -6.95
N ASP A 115 10.69 -6.87 -7.75
CA ASP A 115 9.91 -5.95 -8.58
C ASP A 115 8.98 -6.69 -9.57
N ALA A 116 9.51 -7.69 -10.27
CA ALA A 116 8.73 -8.49 -11.19
C ALA A 116 7.64 -9.30 -10.48
N LYS A 117 7.94 -9.87 -9.31
CA LYS A 117 6.98 -10.56 -8.45
C LYS A 117 5.85 -9.63 -7.99
N LEU A 118 6.18 -8.40 -7.59
CA LEU A 118 5.20 -7.39 -7.18
C LEU A 118 4.22 -7.04 -8.30
N VAL A 119 4.74 -6.77 -9.49
CA VAL A 119 3.90 -6.43 -10.65
C VAL A 119 3.00 -7.61 -11.03
N ARG A 120 3.54 -8.82 -11.05
CA ARG A 120 2.77 -10.04 -11.35
C ARG A 120 1.66 -10.27 -10.32
N LEU A 121 1.95 -10.19 -9.04
CA LEU A 121 0.96 -10.36 -7.98
C LEU A 121 -0.15 -9.30 -8.09
N ALA A 122 0.22 -8.04 -8.31
CA ALA A 122 -0.76 -6.97 -8.48
C ALA A 122 -1.69 -7.22 -9.66
N ALA A 123 -1.17 -7.69 -10.79
CA ALA A 123 -1.99 -8.05 -11.95
C ALA A 123 -2.93 -9.23 -11.65
N GLU A 124 -2.44 -10.27 -10.98
CA GLU A 124 -3.21 -11.48 -10.66
C GLU A 124 -4.41 -11.21 -9.74
N ILE A 125 -4.24 -10.33 -8.75
CA ILE A 125 -5.31 -10.01 -7.79
C ILE A 125 -6.11 -8.75 -8.15
N ASN A 126 -5.85 -8.14 -9.29
CA ASN A 126 -6.40 -6.84 -9.66
C ASN A 126 -6.16 -5.77 -8.57
N GLY A 127 -5.00 -5.82 -7.97
CA GLY A 127 -4.57 -4.92 -6.91
C GLY A 127 -3.91 -3.66 -7.42
N THR A 128 -3.62 -2.75 -6.48
CA THR A 128 -2.86 -1.53 -6.72
C THR A 128 -1.49 -1.65 -6.05
N LEU A 129 -0.43 -1.39 -6.79
CA LEU A 129 0.92 -1.37 -6.25
C LEU A 129 1.20 -0.05 -5.55
N LEU A 130 1.69 -0.09 -4.32
CA LEU A 130 2.07 1.08 -3.55
C LEU A 130 3.59 1.10 -3.38
N THR A 131 4.24 1.99 -4.10
CA THR A 131 5.70 2.11 -4.16
C THR A 131 6.15 3.55 -4.32
N ASN A 132 7.34 3.87 -3.83
CA ASN A 132 8.03 5.11 -4.08
C ASN A 132 9.15 4.98 -5.13
N ASP A 133 9.35 3.78 -5.66
CA ASP A 133 10.34 3.52 -6.71
C ASP A 133 9.81 3.97 -8.07
N PHE A 134 10.53 4.88 -8.71
CA PHE A 134 10.14 5.43 -10.01
C PHE A 134 10.21 4.40 -11.14
N ASN A 135 11.23 3.55 -11.14
CA ASN A 135 11.40 2.54 -12.18
C ASN A 135 10.33 1.45 -12.06
N LEU A 136 10.07 0.98 -10.84
CA LEU A 136 9.00 0.02 -10.59
C LEU A 136 7.63 0.60 -10.98
N SER A 137 7.37 1.87 -10.65
CA SER A 137 6.13 2.56 -11.06
C SER A 137 5.95 2.57 -12.57
N LYS A 138 7.02 2.85 -13.32
CA LYS A 138 6.97 2.83 -14.79
C LYS A 138 6.69 1.44 -15.35
N VAL A 139 7.38 0.42 -14.87
CA VAL A 139 7.18 -0.97 -15.32
C VAL A 139 5.76 -1.43 -15.02
N ALA A 140 5.25 -1.16 -13.82
CA ALA A 140 3.89 -1.50 -13.44
C ALA A 140 2.85 -0.82 -14.34
N THR A 141 3.03 0.46 -14.61
CA THR A 141 2.13 1.24 -15.50
C THR A 141 2.11 0.70 -16.92
N LEU A 142 3.28 0.32 -17.46
CA LEU A 142 3.37 -0.31 -18.78
C LEU A 142 2.61 -1.64 -18.84
N GLN A 143 2.54 -2.38 -17.75
CA GLN A 143 1.77 -3.61 -17.61
C GLN A 143 0.33 -3.38 -17.16
N LYS A 144 -0.15 -2.14 -17.18
CA LYS A 144 -1.51 -1.74 -16.80
C LYS A 144 -1.87 -2.06 -15.34
N VAL A 145 -0.88 -2.13 -14.47
CA VAL A 145 -1.06 -2.24 -13.03
C VAL A 145 -1.19 -0.84 -12.44
N PRO A 146 -2.28 -0.54 -11.71
CA PRO A 146 -2.42 0.74 -11.02
C PRO A 146 -1.32 0.92 -9.96
N VAL A 147 -0.79 2.13 -9.87
CA VAL A 147 0.28 2.50 -8.93
C VAL A 147 -0.16 3.67 -8.09
N LEU A 148 0.13 3.61 -6.79
CA LEU A 148 0.06 4.73 -5.86
C LEU A 148 1.48 5.05 -5.37
N ASN A 149 1.85 6.32 -5.47
CA ASN A 149 3.13 6.84 -4.99
C ASN A 149 2.88 7.94 -3.95
N VAL A 150 3.43 7.76 -2.75
CA VAL A 150 3.26 8.72 -1.64
C VAL A 150 3.87 10.08 -1.97
N ASN A 151 4.92 10.11 -2.79
CA ASN A 151 5.51 11.38 -3.25
C ASN A 151 4.55 12.17 -4.15
N ASP A 152 3.81 11.49 -5.02
CA ASP A 152 2.79 12.13 -5.87
C ASP A 152 1.67 12.70 -5.02
N LEU A 153 1.24 11.95 -4.00
CA LEU A 153 0.24 12.43 -3.04
C LEU A 153 0.75 13.67 -2.30
N ALA A 154 1.96 13.63 -1.77
CA ALA A 154 2.57 14.78 -1.08
C ALA A 154 2.63 16.02 -1.99
N GLN A 155 2.96 15.83 -3.26
CA GLN A 155 2.97 16.89 -4.26
C GLN A 155 1.56 17.46 -4.52
N ALA A 156 0.56 16.59 -4.62
CA ALA A 156 -0.83 16.98 -4.89
C ALA A 156 -1.47 17.79 -3.78
N VAL A 157 -1.12 17.51 -2.51
CA VAL A 157 -1.65 18.23 -1.34
C VAL A 157 -0.79 19.44 -0.92
N ARG A 158 0.26 19.73 -1.67
CA ARG A 158 1.15 20.84 -1.39
C ARG A 158 0.40 22.17 -1.52
N LEU A 159 0.60 23.06 -0.54
CA LEU A 159 0.02 24.41 -0.58
C LEU A 159 0.55 25.19 -1.78
N SER A 160 -0.36 25.79 -2.53
CA SER A 160 -0.05 26.73 -3.61
C SER A 160 -0.13 28.14 -3.05
N TYR A 161 0.95 28.90 -3.18
CA TYR A 161 0.97 30.30 -2.82
C TYR A 161 0.74 31.16 -4.07
N LEU A 162 -0.15 32.16 -3.94
CA LEU A 162 -0.38 33.14 -4.98
C LEU A 162 0.56 34.34 -4.80
N PRO A 163 0.88 35.08 -5.87
CA PRO A 163 1.62 36.35 -5.74
C PRO A 163 0.90 37.31 -4.79
N GLY A 164 1.61 37.78 -3.77
CA GLY A 164 1.05 38.64 -2.73
C GLY A 164 0.63 37.95 -1.45
N ASP A 165 0.61 36.62 -1.42
CA ASP A 165 0.39 35.87 -0.18
C ASP A 165 1.56 36.08 0.79
N SER A 166 1.24 36.29 2.06
CA SER A 166 2.22 36.35 3.14
C SER A 166 2.05 35.17 4.09
N PHE A 167 3.14 34.65 4.61
CA PHE A 167 3.13 33.55 5.57
C PHE A 167 4.27 33.71 6.58
N GLU A 168 4.05 33.24 7.80
CA GLU A 168 5.06 33.22 8.83
C GLU A 168 5.92 31.94 8.71
N VAL A 169 7.25 32.14 8.70
CA VAL A 169 8.21 31.03 8.73
C VAL A 169 8.84 30.95 10.11
N LYS A 170 8.61 29.84 10.81
CA LYS A 170 9.27 29.55 12.07
C LYS A 170 10.55 28.75 11.80
N ILE A 171 11.69 29.37 12.05
CA ILE A 171 13.00 28.67 11.94
C ILE A 171 13.17 27.85 13.21
N LEU A 172 13.14 26.52 13.05
CA LEU A 172 13.50 25.59 14.11
C LEU A 172 15.02 25.39 14.07
N LYS A 173 15.71 25.78 15.14
CA LYS A 173 17.13 25.44 15.28
C LYS A 173 17.26 23.93 15.43
N THR A 174 18.05 23.31 14.56
CA THR A 174 18.52 21.92 14.68
C THR A 174 19.54 21.80 15.79
#